data_e483edd70948dd4b5e636029dc8446d4
#
_entry.id   e483edd70948dd4b5e636029dc8446d4
#
_cell.length_a   1.000
_cell.length_b   1.000
_cell.length_c   1.000
_cell.angle_alpha   90.00
_cell.angle_beta   90.00
_cell.angle_gamma   90.00
#
_symmetry.space_group_name_H-M   'P 1'
#
loop_
_entity.id
_entity.type
_entity.pdbx_description
1 polymer ?
#
loop_
_entity_poly.entity_id
_entity_poly.type
_entity_poly.pdbx_seq_one_letter_code
_entity_poly.pdbx_strand_id
1 'polypeptide(L)'
;MEKAAAIRLLLMDVDGVLTDAKLYNVPDAAGNMVETKGFDAQDGIALQWLSWKGIQTGVISGRVSPATETRARQCKMTYVYQGHIEKIPILEQILSDAGLAREQVAYIGDDLTDVVVMNRVGLSIATANAREEVKRSAMYVTASRGGQGAVREVAELLLQAQGHWEDLLRKYEVRGHRGSE
;
A
#
# COMPACT_ATOMS: atom_id res chain seq x y z
N MET A 1 -1.86 -5.43 -16.74
CA MET A 1 -0.68 -4.61 -17.09
C MET A 1 -1.07 -3.17 -17.48
N GLU A 2 -2.01 -2.96 -18.41
CA GLU A 2 -2.39 -1.62 -18.87
C GLU A 2 -2.86 -0.69 -17.73
N LYS A 3 -3.77 -1.14 -16.85
CA LYS A 3 -4.21 -0.36 -15.69
C LYS A 3 -3.07 -0.01 -14.73
N ALA A 4 -2.16 -0.93 -14.47
CA ALA A 4 -1.01 -0.70 -13.60
C ALA A 4 -0.05 0.36 -14.16
N ALA A 5 0.07 0.46 -15.49
CA ALA A 5 0.89 1.47 -16.15
C ALA A 5 0.34 2.91 -15.97
N ALA A 6 -0.98 3.06 -15.80
CA ALA A 6 -1.62 4.35 -15.60
C ALA A 6 -1.54 4.89 -14.17
N ILE A 7 -1.18 4.06 -13.19
CA ILE A 7 -1.21 4.42 -11.75
C ILE A 7 -0.17 5.49 -11.42
N ARG A 8 -0.59 6.50 -10.67
CA ARG A 8 0.23 7.59 -10.15
C ARG A 8 0.18 7.68 -8.62
N LEU A 9 -0.80 7.02 -8.01
CA LEU A 9 -0.99 7.01 -6.56
C LEU A 9 -1.40 5.60 -6.12
N LEU A 10 -0.68 5.05 -5.15
CA LEU A 10 -1.02 3.81 -4.45
C LEU A 10 -1.53 4.15 -3.05
N LEU A 11 -2.82 3.94 -2.81
CA LEU A 11 -3.45 4.01 -1.50
C LEU A 11 -3.64 2.62 -0.92
N MET A 12 -3.69 2.50 0.40
CA MET A 12 -3.86 1.22 1.07
C MET A 12 -4.47 1.37 2.46
N ASP A 13 -5.08 0.29 2.96
CA ASP A 13 -5.34 0.16 4.39
C ASP A 13 -4.05 -0.16 5.16
N VAL A 14 -4.11 -0.18 6.47
CA VAL A 14 -2.99 -0.49 7.35
C VAL A 14 -3.09 -1.90 7.91
N ASP A 15 -4.16 -2.18 8.64
CA ASP A 15 -4.32 -3.44 9.37
C ASP A 15 -4.76 -4.56 8.41
N GLY A 16 -3.89 -5.54 8.17
CA GLY A 16 -4.10 -6.62 7.18
C GLY A 16 -3.51 -6.33 5.80
N VAL A 17 -2.94 -5.14 5.58
CA VAL A 17 -2.23 -4.75 4.36
C VAL A 17 -0.75 -4.45 4.65
N LEU A 18 -0.46 -3.38 5.39
CA LEU A 18 0.90 -3.05 5.86
C LEU A 18 1.33 -3.91 7.06
N THR A 19 0.37 -4.47 7.78
CA THR A 19 0.57 -5.35 8.93
C THR A 19 -0.16 -6.68 8.74
N ASP A 20 0.06 -7.61 9.64
CA ASP A 20 -0.63 -8.92 9.67
C ASP A 20 -2.03 -8.87 10.33
N ALA A 21 -2.57 -7.67 10.58
CA ALA A 21 -3.84 -7.41 11.27
C ALA A 21 -3.88 -7.80 12.76
N LYS A 22 -2.78 -8.28 13.34
CA LYS A 22 -2.74 -8.61 14.76
C LYS A 22 -2.53 -7.38 15.63
N LEU A 23 -3.21 -7.36 16.76
CA LEU A 23 -3.08 -6.31 17.76
C LEU A 23 -2.09 -6.76 18.85
N TYR A 24 -0.96 -6.08 18.92
CA TYR A 24 0.05 -6.31 19.95
C TYR A 24 -0.05 -5.19 20.98
N ASN A 25 -0.22 -5.56 22.25
CA ASN A 25 -0.21 -4.60 23.36
C ASN A 25 0.99 -4.89 24.25
N VAL A 26 1.85 -3.91 24.46
CA VAL A 26 3.03 -4.02 25.30
C VAL A 26 2.99 -2.94 26.38
N PRO A 27 3.46 -3.21 27.62
CA PRO A 27 3.52 -2.18 28.66
C PRO A 27 4.64 -1.17 28.32
N ASP A 28 4.37 0.12 28.52
CA ASP A 28 5.38 1.17 28.54
C ASP A 28 6.14 1.18 29.89
N ALA A 29 7.08 2.09 30.05
CA ALA A 29 7.87 2.22 31.28
C ALA A 29 7.03 2.60 32.52
N ALA A 30 5.83 3.15 32.34
CA ALA A 30 4.89 3.47 33.40
C ALA A 30 3.85 2.36 33.65
N GLY A 31 3.90 1.26 32.88
CA GLY A 31 2.99 0.13 32.98
C GLY A 31 1.69 0.29 32.19
N ASN A 32 1.52 1.34 31.38
CA ASN A 32 0.36 1.49 30.51
C ASN A 32 0.49 0.59 29.30
N MET A 33 -0.62 -0.03 28.90
CA MET A 33 -0.62 -0.87 27.68
C MET A 33 -0.63 0.02 26.43
N VAL A 34 0.38 -0.12 25.58
CA VAL A 34 0.54 0.61 24.33
C VAL A 34 0.39 -0.36 23.17
N GLU A 35 -0.48 -0.04 22.21
CA GLU A 35 -0.60 -0.81 20.98
C GLU A 35 0.65 -0.61 20.12
N THR A 36 1.24 -1.69 19.67
CA THR A 36 2.34 -1.70 18.70
C THR A 36 1.97 -2.48 17.44
N LYS A 37 2.66 -2.22 16.34
CA LYS A 37 2.44 -2.86 15.04
C LYS A 37 3.74 -3.38 14.47
N GLY A 38 3.68 -4.58 13.85
CA GLY A 38 4.76 -5.12 13.05
C GLY A 38 4.60 -4.74 11.58
N PHE A 39 5.65 -4.19 10.99
CA PHE A 39 5.71 -3.84 9.56
C PHE A 39 6.81 -4.62 8.86
N ASP A 40 6.54 -5.05 7.63
CA ASP A 40 7.53 -5.71 6.80
C ASP A 40 8.57 -4.69 6.27
N ALA A 41 9.86 -5.04 6.39
CA ALA A 41 10.95 -4.17 5.93
C ALA A 41 10.98 -4.07 4.40
N GLN A 42 10.64 -5.16 3.69
CA GLN A 42 10.63 -5.18 2.23
C GLN A 42 9.50 -4.34 1.64
N ASP A 43 8.33 -4.30 2.30
CA ASP A 43 7.25 -3.38 1.95
C ASP A 43 7.74 -1.93 2.04
N GLY A 44 8.48 -1.61 3.10
CA GLY A 44 8.98 -0.25 3.32
C GLY A 44 9.97 0.23 2.28
N ILE A 45 10.90 -0.61 1.84
CA ILE A 45 11.84 -0.22 0.78
C ILE A 45 11.15 -0.09 -0.58
N ALA A 46 10.14 -0.93 -0.84
CA ALA A 46 9.39 -0.86 -2.09
C ALA A 46 8.57 0.44 -2.20
N LEU A 47 7.97 0.90 -1.10
CA LEU A 47 7.30 2.20 -1.04
C LEU A 47 8.26 3.37 -1.34
N GLN A 48 9.51 3.30 -0.87
CA GLN A 48 10.52 4.29 -1.23
C GLN A 48 10.86 4.24 -2.72
N TRP A 49 10.93 3.06 -3.33
CA TRP A 49 11.15 2.95 -4.79
C TRP A 49 10.04 3.59 -5.61
N LEU A 50 8.78 3.40 -5.20
CA LEU A 50 7.65 4.08 -5.83
C LEU A 50 7.83 5.61 -5.75
N SER A 51 8.16 6.13 -4.57
CA SER A 51 8.43 7.56 -4.37
C SER A 51 9.57 8.07 -5.28
N TRP A 52 10.65 7.32 -5.44
CA TRP A 52 11.76 7.70 -6.34
C TRP A 52 11.36 7.74 -7.82
N LYS A 53 10.31 7.01 -8.18
CA LYS A 53 9.77 6.96 -9.56
C LYS A 53 8.55 7.86 -9.76
N GLY A 54 8.25 8.73 -8.77
CA GLY A 54 7.17 9.70 -8.86
C GLY A 54 5.76 9.12 -8.64
N ILE A 55 5.66 7.88 -8.13
CA ILE A 55 4.39 7.28 -7.73
C ILE A 55 4.16 7.63 -6.26
N GLN A 56 3.13 8.42 -6.00
CA GLN A 56 2.74 8.80 -4.64
C GLN A 56 2.16 7.59 -3.89
N THR A 57 2.27 7.61 -2.55
CA THR A 57 1.71 6.55 -1.71
C THR A 57 0.98 7.15 -0.51
N GLY A 58 0.01 6.41 0.03
CA GLY A 58 -0.70 6.85 1.23
C GLY A 58 -1.53 5.75 1.87
N VAL A 59 -1.99 6.05 3.10
CA VAL A 59 -2.86 5.17 3.88
C VAL A 59 -4.18 5.84 4.23
N ILE A 60 -5.24 5.04 4.26
CA ILE A 60 -6.56 5.40 4.79
C ILE A 60 -6.97 4.31 5.77
N SER A 61 -6.84 4.56 7.07
CA SER A 61 -7.08 3.59 8.13
C SER A 61 -8.25 4.00 9.04
N GLY A 62 -9.06 3.02 9.46
CA GLY A 62 -10.09 3.22 10.46
C GLY A 62 -9.54 3.40 11.89
N ARG A 63 -8.32 2.96 12.15
CA ARG A 63 -7.65 3.04 13.46
C ARG A 63 -6.63 4.18 13.49
N VAL A 64 -6.31 4.65 14.69
CA VAL A 64 -5.25 5.63 14.93
C VAL A 64 -4.11 4.94 15.67
N SER A 65 -2.89 5.05 15.14
CA SER A 65 -1.70 4.47 15.76
C SER A 65 -0.45 5.33 15.49
N PRO A 66 0.29 5.73 16.53
CA PRO A 66 1.57 6.43 16.37
C PRO A 66 2.61 5.59 15.57
N ALA A 67 2.51 4.27 15.64
CA ALA A 67 3.38 3.38 14.86
C ALA A 67 3.13 3.53 13.36
N THR A 68 1.87 3.66 12.94
CA THR A 68 1.48 3.93 11.53
C THR A 68 2.05 5.28 11.07
N GLU A 69 1.90 6.33 11.87
CA GLU A 69 2.44 7.66 11.56
C GLU A 69 3.96 7.63 11.37
N THR A 70 4.65 6.95 12.29
CA THR A 70 6.10 6.79 12.20
C THR A 70 6.52 6.02 10.96
N ARG A 71 5.80 4.91 10.65
CA ARG A 71 6.09 4.09 9.47
C ARG A 71 5.83 4.85 8.17
N ALA A 72 4.73 5.57 8.06
CA ALA A 72 4.39 6.37 6.90
C ALA A 72 5.48 7.40 6.58
N ARG A 73 5.98 8.09 7.61
CA ARG A 73 7.09 9.05 7.49
C ARG A 73 8.38 8.37 6.99
N GLN A 74 8.75 7.21 7.55
CA GLN A 74 9.92 6.43 7.12
C GLN A 74 9.81 6.00 5.65
N CYS A 75 8.61 5.62 5.21
CA CYS A 75 8.33 5.20 3.84
C CYS A 75 8.08 6.38 2.87
N LYS A 76 8.13 7.64 3.34
CA LYS A 76 7.89 8.86 2.57
C LYS A 76 6.49 8.89 1.93
N MET A 77 5.49 8.41 2.64
CA MET A 77 4.10 8.47 2.17
C MET A 77 3.63 9.92 2.13
N THR A 78 2.90 10.25 1.07
CA THR A 78 2.33 11.59 0.85
C THR A 78 1.06 11.81 1.67
N TYR A 79 0.22 10.78 1.76
CA TYR A 79 -1.10 10.88 2.39
C TYR A 79 -1.18 9.93 3.58
N VAL A 80 -1.54 10.47 4.77
CA VAL A 80 -1.66 9.69 5.99
C VAL A 80 -2.95 10.08 6.69
N TYR A 81 -4.00 9.29 6.47
CA TYR A 81 -5.30 9.50 7.08
C TYR A 81 -5.63 8.34 8.02
N GLN A 82 -5.83 8.64 9.29
CA GLN A 82 -6.13 7.69 10.35
C GLN A 82 -7.43 8.07 11.07
N GLY A 83 -8.15 7.07 11.63
CA GLY A 83 -9.40 7.31 12.33
C GLY A 83 -10.62 7.44 11.41
N HIS A 84 -10.53 7.02 10.16
CA HIS A 84 -11.57 7.17 9.16
C HIS A 84 -12.11 5.81 8.70
N ILE A 85 -13.20 5.35 9.32
CA ILE A 85 -13.91 4.14 8.89
C ILE A 85 -14.63 4.37 7.55
N GLU A 86 -15.24 5.55 7.39
CA GLU A 86 -15.81 6.00 6.13
C GLU A 86 -14.71 6.56 5.23
N LYS A 87 -14.21 5.73 4.31
CA LYS A 87 -13.03 6.03 3.51
C LYS A 87 -13.32 6.88 2.27
N ILE A 88 -14.57 6.96 1.81
CA ILE A 88 -14.92 7.67 0.56
C ILE A 88 -14.66 9.18 0.64
N PRO A 89 -15.06 9.91 1.71
CA PRO A 89 -14.75 11.34 1.80
C PRO A 89 -13.25 11.62 1.74
N ILE A 90 -12.45 10.73 2.33
CA ILE A 90 -10.99 10.85 2.33
C ILE A 90 -10.42 10.58 0.93
N LEU A 91 -10.94 9.58 0.22
CA LEU A 91 -10.55 9.34 -1.18
C LEU A 91 -10.80 10.57 -2.04
N GLU A 92 -11.98 11.18 -1.95
CA GLU A 92 -12.35 12.37 -2.74
C GLU A 92 -11.42 13.56 -2.41
N GLN A 93 -11.11 13.76 -1.14
CA GLN A 93 -10.16 14.80 -0.72
C GLN A 93 -8.78 14.55 -1.33
N ILE A 94 -8.25 13.32 -1.23
CA ILE A 94 -6.94 12.96 -1.78
C ILE A 94 -6.92 13.16 -3.31
N LEU A 95 -7.96 12.75 -4.02
CA LEU A 95 -8.06 12.94 -5.47
C LEU A 95 -8.01 14.42 -5.85
N SER A 96 -8.74 15.26 -5.11
CA SER A 96 -8.73 16.72 -5.30
C SER A 96 -7.34 17.32 -5.05
N ASP A 97 -6.71 16.95 -3.93
CA ASP A 97 -5.40 17.48 -3.54
C ASP A 97 -4.29 17.03 -4.49
N ALA A 98 -4.37 15.78 -4.99
CA ALA A 98 -3.41 15.22 -5.93
C ALA A 98 -3.63 15.70 -7.38
N GLY A 99 -4.82 16.20 -7.72
CA GLY A 99 -5.20 16.51 -9.09
C GLY A 99 -5.26 15.26 -9.99
N LEU A 100 -5.65 14.10 -9.43
CA LEU A 100 -5.66 12.83 -10.14
C LEU A 100 -7.08 12.34 -10.42
N ALA A 101 -7.26 11.69 -11.56
CA ALA A 101 -8.45 10.91 -11.85
C ALA A 101 -8.44 9.57 -11.11
N ARG A 102 -9.61 8.99 -10.84
CA ARG A 102 -9.76 7.72 -10.12
C ARG A 102 -9.05 6.56 -10.81
N GLU A 103 -8.98 6.58 -12.13
CA GLU A 103 -8.29 5.61 -12.99
C GLU A 103 -6.78 5.58 -12.75
N GLN A 104 -6.21 6.64 -12.18
CA GLN A 104 -4.79 6.77 -11.87
C GLN A 104 -4.44 6.34 -10.44
N VAL A 105 -5.42 5.85 -9.67
CA VAL A 105 -5.26 5.39 -8.30
C VAL A 105 -5.38 3.88 -8.23
N ALA A 106 -4.44 3.24 -7.51
CA ALA A 106 -4.56 1.87 -7.04
C ALA A 106 -4.91 1.88 -5.55
N TYR A 107 -5.67 0.88 -5.10
CA TYR A 107 -5.99 0.69 -3.69
C TYR A 107 -5.81 -0.76 -3.27
N ILE A 108 -5.11 -0.98 -2.15
CA ILE A 108 -4.94 -2.30 -1.52
C ILE A 108 -5.82 -2.36 -0.26
N GLY A 109 -6.66 -3.38 -0.19
CA GLY A 109 -7.51 -3.62 0.97
C GLY A 109 -7.56 -5.10 1.36
N ASP A 110 -8.11 -5.38 2.54
CA ASP A 110 -8.27 -6.75 3.04
C ASP A 110 -9.64 -7.03 3.66
N ASP A 111 -10.40 -5.99 4.04
CA ASP A 111 -11.70 -6.15 4.68
C ASP A 111 -12.83 -5.38 3.95
N LEU A 112 -14.07 -5.63 4.37
CA LEU A 112 -15.29 -5.10 3.71
C LEU A 112 -15.32 -3.58 3.62
N THR A 113 -14.71 -2.88 4.60
CA THR A 113 -14.60 -1.42 4.61
C THR A 113 -13.78 -0.86 3.46
N ASP A 114 -12.94 -1.68 2.82
CA ASP A 114 -12.10 -1.31 1.68
C ASP A 114 -12.84 -1.40 0.36
N VAL A 115 -13.82 -2.28 0.26
CA VAL A 115 -14.53 -2.57 -1.01
C VAL A 115 -15.15 -1.30 -1.61
N VAL A 116 -15.62 -0.39 -0.76
CA VAL A 116 -16.19 0.88 -1.24
C VAL A 116 -15.19 1.76 -1.98
N VAL A 117 -13.91 1.73 -1.56
CA VAL A 117 -12.81 2.42 -2.26
C VAL A 117 -12.38 1.61 -3.48
N MET A 118 -12.20 0.31 -3.33
CA MET A 118 -11.79 -0.60 -4.41
C MET A 118 -12.70 -0.51 -5.63
N ASN A 119 -14.00 -0.35 -5.43
CA ASN A 119 -14.98 -0.19 -6.51
C ASN A 119 -14.90 1.18 -7.23
N ARG A 120 -14.06 2.11 -6.77
CA ARG A 120 -14.00 3.50 -7.27
C ARG A 120 -12.63 3.91 -7.81
N VAL A 121 -11.67 3.00 -7.81
CA VAL A 121 -10.30 3.27 -8.29
C VAL A 121 -9.97 2.50 -9.58
N GLY A 122 -8.91 2.90 -10.26
CA GLY A 122 -8.48 2.28 -11.52
C GLY A 122 -7.95 0.86 -11.36
N LEU A 123 -7.31 0.55 -10.21
CA LEU A 123 -6.76 -0.77 -9.92
C LEU A 123 -7.07 -1.15 -8.46
N SER A 124 -7.99 -2.07 -8.27
CA SER A 124 -8.34 -2.62 -6.96
C SER A 124 -7.55 -3.90 -6.68
N ILE A 125 -6.99 -3.99 -5.47
CA ILE A 125 -6.08 -5.07 -5.07
C ILE A 125 -6.52 -5.60 -3.70
N ALA A 126 -6.59 -6.92 -3.57
CA ALA A 126 -6.79 -7.59 -2.29
C ALA A 126 -5.53 -8.33 -1.88
N THR A 127 -5.20 -8.32 -0.58
CA THR A 127 -4.13 -9.15 -0.04
C THR A 127 -4.54 -10.63 0.02
N ALA A 128 -3.55 -11.55 0.05
CA ALA A 128 -3.82 -12.99 0.15
C ALA A 128 -4.63 -13.37 1.40
N ASN A 129 -4.51 -12.60 2.49
CA ASN A 129 -5.30 -12.79 3.73
C ASN A 129 -6.65 -12.10 3.72
N ALA A 130 -7.00 -11.35 2.69
CA ALA A 130 -8.28 -10.64 2.61
C ALA A 130 -9.47 -11.60 2.69
N ARG A 131 -10.62 -11.05 3.11
CA ARG A 131 -11.88 -11.80 3.10
C ARG A 131 -12.25 -12.18 1.68
N GLU A 132 -12.94 -13.30 1.51
CA GLU A 132 -13.30 -13.81 0.17
C GLU A 132 -14.18 -12.84 -0.63
N GLU A 133 -15.03 -12.06 0.05
CA GLU A 133 -15.85 -11.03 -0.56
C GLU A 133 -14.98 -9.89 -1.15
N VAL A 134 -13.90 -9.54 -0.46
CA VAL A 134 -12.94 -8.52 -0.90
C VAL A 134 -12.14 -9.02 -2.10
N LYS A 135 -11.65 -10.27 -2.05
CA LYS A 135 -10.93 -10.89 -3.17
C LYS A 135 -11.79 -10.95 -4.44
N ARG A 136 -13.09 -11.28 -4.29
CA ARG A 136 -14.03 -11.28 -5.44
C ARG A 136 -14.26 -9.90 -6.04
N SER A 137 -14.08 -8.84 -5.25
CA SER A 137 -14.21 -7.44 -5.69
C SER A 137 -12.91 -6.86 -6.26
N ALA A 138 -11.79 -7.56 -6.11
CA ALA A 138 -10.47 -7.11 -6.54
C ALA A 138 -10.19 -7.48 -8.00
N MET A 139 -9.46 -6.61 -8.70
CA MET A 139 -8.89 -6.90 -10.02
C MET A 139 -7.61 -7.73 -9.93
N TYR A 140 -6.91 -7.63 -8.80
CA TYR A 140 -5.71 -8.39 -8.52
C TYR A 140 -5.72 -8.87 -7.06
N VAL A 141 -5.33 -10.12 -6.85
CA VAL A 141 -5.15 -10.68 -5.50
C VAL A 141 -3.68 -11.05 -5.35
N THR A 142 -3.03 -10.52 -4.33
CA THR A 142 -1.61 -10.81 -4.08
C THR A 142 -1.40 -12.26 -3.65
N ALA A 143 -0.26 -12.85 -4.01
CA ALA A 143 0.19 -14.12 -3.46
C ALA A 143 0.67 -13.96 -2.01
N SER A 144 1.24 -12.80 -1.71
CA SER A 144 1.75 -12.44 -0.40
C SER A 144 0.65 -11.96 0.53
N ARG A 145 0.80 -12.23 1.84
CA ARG A 145 -0.12 -11.73 2.87
C ARG A 145 0.26 -10.32 3.30
N GLY A 146 -0.70 -9.57 3.84
CA GLY A 146 -0.43 -8.30 4.50
C GLY A 146 0.60 -8.43 5.62
N GLY A 147 1.51 -7.45 5.72
CA GLY A 147 2.64 -7.48 6.63
C GLY A 147 3.69 -8.56 6.32
N GLN A 148 3.63 -9.16 5.14
CA GLN A 148 4.52 -10.23 4.68
C GLN A 148 4.86 -10.08 3.19
N GLY A 149 5.04 -8.84 2.72
CA GLY A 149 5.44 -8.55 1.35
C GLY A 149 4.31 -8.28 0.36
N ALA A 150 3.05 -8.17 0.78
CA ALA A 150 1.95 -7.88 -0.14
C ALA A 150 2.10 -6.51 -0.82
N VAL A 151 2.50 -5.49 -0.07
CA VAL A 151 2.74 -4.15 -0.61
C VAL A 151 3.97 -4.15 -1.52
N ARG A 152 5.01 -4.93 -1.18
CA ARG A 152 6.18 -5.15 -2.03
C ARG A 152 5.79 -5.74 -3.38
N GLU A 153 4.97 -6.78 -3.40
CA GLU A 153 4.48 -7.43 -4.61
C GLU A 153 3.73 -6.44 -5.53
N VAL A 154 2.85 -5.62 -4.94
CA VAL A 154 2.13 -4.58 -5.69
C VAL A 154 3.07 -3.50 -6.22
N ALA A 155 4.03 -3.05 -5.42
CA ALA A 155 5.00 -2.05 -5.88
C ALA A 155 5.83 -2.57 -7.06
N GLU A 156 6.25 -3.84 -7.03
CA GLU A 156 6.96 -4.49 -8.15
C GLU A 156 6.06 -4.56 -9.40
N LEU A 157 4.79 -4.94 -9.25
CA LEU A 157 3.81 -4.94 -10.33
C LEU A 157 3.71 -3.57 -11.02
N LEU A 158 3.59 -2.49 -10.24
CA LEU A 158 3.51 -1.12 -10.76
C LEU A 158 4.81 -0.71 -11.47
N LEU A 159 5.96 -0.99 -10.85
CA LEU A 159 7.28 -0.66 -11.39
C LEU A 159 7.56 -1.43 -12.68
N GLN A 160 7.18 -2.70 -12.78
CA GLN A 160 7.28 -3.51 -14.00
C GLN A 160 6.39 -2.95 -15.10
N ALA A 161 5.11 -2.67 -14.79
CA ALA A 161 4.15 -2.15 -15.74
C ALA A 161 4.56 -0.79 -16.33
N GLN A 162 5.34 0.00 -15.58
CA GLN A 162 5.81 1.33 -15.98
C GLN A 162 7.26 1.33 -16.52
N GLY A 163 7.88 0.15 -16.67
CA GLY A 163 9.22 0.03 -17.22
C GLY A 163 10.35 0.46 -16.28
N HIS A 164 10.06 0.60 -14.98
CA HIS A 164 11.05 1.06 -13.98
C HIS A 164 11.80 -0.07 -13.28
N TRP A 165 11.34 -1.31 -13.42
CA TRP A 165 11.87 -2.45 -12.69
C TRP A 165 13.32 -2.76 -13.10
N GLU A 166 13.61 -2.77 -14.40
CA GLU A 166 14.94 -3.03 -14.94
C GLU A 166 15.98 -2.02 -14.46
N ASP A 167 15.58 -0.74 -14.32
CA ASP A 167 16.46 0.31 -13.77
C ASP A 167 16.84 0.01 -12.32
N LEU A 168 15.90 -0.50 -11.52
CA LEU A 168 16.16 -0.88 -10.14
C LEU A 168 17.09 -2.08 -10.06
N LEU A 169 16.87 -3.10 -10.89
CA LEU A 169 17.74 -4.27 -10.92
C LEU A 169 19.19 -3.90 -11.31
N ARG A 170 19.34 -3.02 -12.30
CA ARG A 170 20.66 -2.46 -12.66
C ARG A 170 21.30 -1.68 -11.51
N LYS A 171 20.51 -0.80 -10.85
CA LYS A 171 20.96 -0.01 -9.70
C LYS A 171 21.51 -0.87 -8.57
N TYR A 172 20.91 -2.04 -8.34
CA TYR A 172 21.32 -2.99 -7.30
C TYR A 172 22.24 -4.10 -7.81
N GLU A 173 22.77 -3.96 -9.04
CA GLU A 173 23.74 -4.89 -9.65
C GLU A 173 23.29 -6.36 -9.64
N VAL A 174 21.97 -6.58 -9.85
CA VAL A 174 21.41 -7.94 -9.89
C VAL A 174 21.97 -8.70 -11.10
N ARG A 175 22.71 -9.78 -10.84
CA ARG A 175 23.35 -10.60 -11.89
C ARG A 175 22.31 -11.31 -12.74
N GLY A 176 22.57 -11.41 -14.05
CA GLY A 176 21.67 -12.04 -15.02
C GLY A 176 20.66 -11.08 -15.65
N HIS A 177 20.58 -9.85 -15.17
CA HIS A 177 19.78 -8.77 -15.77
C HIS A 177 20.67 -7.93 -16.69
N ARG A 178 21.13 -8.52 -17.80
CA ARG A 178 21.63 -7.72 -18.93
C ARG A 178 20.40 -7.31 -19.72
N GLY A 179 20.12 -6.01 -19.75
CA GLY A 179 19.17 -5.46 -20.68
C GLY A 179 19.52 -5.99 -22.07
N SER A 180 18.54 -6.40 -22.84
CA SER A 180 18.71 -6.64 -24.28
C SER A 180 19.35 -5.40 -24.89
N GLU A 181 20.60 -5.55 -25.32
CA GLU A 181 21.29 -4.60 -26.22
C GLU A 181 20.49 -4.47 -27.52
#